data_48a84eda6f5581cc2821841529e8e004
#
_entry.id   48a84eda6f5581cc2821841529e8e004
#
_cell.length_a   1.000
_cell.length_b   1.000
_cell.length_c   1.000
_cell.angle_alpha   90.00
_cell.angle_beta   90.00
_cell.angle_gamma   90.00
#
_symmetry.space_group_name_H-M   'P 1'
#
loop_
_entity.id
_entity.type
_entity.pdbx_description
1 polymer ?
#
loop_
_entity_poly.entity_id
_entity_poly.type
_entity_poly.pdbx_seq_one_letter_code
_entity_poly.pdbx_strand_id
1 'polypeptide(L)'
;GDGGGAEWTGAAYDPETSILYIPSWTRPVLTQLVSTEGLDTEFDYIINGKVATVAGPEGLPLMKPPYGRVSAINLNNGEYEWVVPNGTGIRQNIIDRGYSDPGPVGVMTFVNVLLTKSLLFTAITDGTPMLKALDKATGETLHEIELPGIPQGAPMSYMIDGKQYISIAAGGGADASLITLALP
;
A
#
# COMPACT_ATOMS: atom_id res chain seq x y z
N GLY A 1 8.60 -2.72 -11.24
CA GLY A 1 9.09 -1.46 -11.74
C GLY A 1 10.12 -0.84 -10.81
N ASP A 2 10.60 0.35 -11.12
CA ASP A 2 11.59 1.09 -10.32
C ASP A 2 11.05 1.49 -8.94
N GLY A 3 9.75 1.63 -8.80
CA GLY A 3 9.07 1.88 -7.54
C GLY A 3 8.76 0.62 -6.71
N GLY A 4 9.28 -0.55 -7.12
CA GLY A 4 9.07 -1.81 -6.42
C GLY A 4 7.68 -2.43 -6.62
N GLY A 5 7.33 -3.35 -5.75
CA GLY A 5 6.03 -4.04 -5.68
C GLY A 5 5.63 -4.22 -4.23
N ALA A 6 6.32 -5.08 -3.49
CA ALA A 6 6.34 -5.07 -2.03
C ALA A 6 7.40 -4.08 -1.58
N GLU A 7 7.03 -3.13 -0.75
CA GLU A 7 7.81 -1.93 -0.49
C GLU A 7 8.64 -2.01 0.79
N TRP A 8 9.57 -1.07 0.94
CA TRP A 8 10.39 -0.89 2.13
C TRP A 8 9.57 -0.58 3.40
N THR A 9 8.32 -0.17 3.26
CA THR A 9 7.39 0.02 4.38
C THR A 9 7.14 -1.25 5.17
N GLY A 10 7.56 -2.40 4.60
CA GLY A 10 7.61 -3.67 5.28
C GLY A 10 6.32 -4.47 5.21
N ALA A 11 6.34 -5.58 5.92
CA ALA A 11 5.24 -6.53 6.07
C ALA A 11 5.05 -6.85 7.55
N ALA A 12 3.93 -7.47 7.90
CA ALA A 12 3.67 -7.94 9.25
C ALA A 12 3.60 -9.48 9.27
N TYR A 13 4.29 -10.10 10.22
CA TYR A 13 4.30 -11.56 10.39
C TYR A 13 3.57 -11.98 11.64
N ASP A 14 2.67 -12.95 11.51
CA ASP A 14 1.97 -13.58 12.61
C ASP A 14 2.64 -14.89 13.00
N PRO A 15 3.34 -14.95 14.15
CA PRO A 15 4.02 -16.17 14.59
C PRO A 15 3.06 -17.26 15.08
N GLU A 16 1.81 -16.92 15.42
CA GLU A 16 0.82 -17.90 15.90
C GLU A 16 0.24 -18.72 14.72
N THR A 17 0.10 -18.10 13.56
CA THR A 17 -0.50 -18.73 12.36
C THR A 17 0.49 -18.97 11.24
N SER A 18 1.72 -18.44 11.35
CA SER A 18 2.72 -18.44 10.27
C SER A 18 2.27 -17.70 9.01
N ILE A 19 1.43 -16.69 9.15
CA ILE A 19 0.96 -15.85 8.06
C ILE A 19 1.79 -14.58 7.95
N LEU A 20 2.20 -14.25 6.72
CA LEU A 20 2.86 -13.00 6.38
C LEU A 20 1.90 -12.10 5.59
N TYR A 21 1.64 -10.89 6.11
CA TYR A 21 0.77 -9.89 5.49
C TYR A 21 1.64 -8.88 4.76
N ILE A 22 1.53 -8.85 3.42
CA ILE A 22 2.38 -8.02 2.55
C ILE A 22 1.53 -7.01 1.79
N PRO A 23 1.65 -5.71 2.05
CA PRO A 23 1.13 -4.69 1.15
C PRO A 23 2.01 -4.64 -0.11
N SER A 24 1.37 -4.52 -1.27
CA SER A 24 2.07 -4.43 -2.55
C SER A 24 1.23 -3.73 -3.61
N TRP A 25 1.88 -3.28 -4.68
CA TRP A 25 1.21 -2.75 -5.85
C TRP A 25 1.79 -3.29 -7.17
N THR A 26 1.03 -3.10 -8.25
CA THR A 26 1.47 -3.42 -9.60
C THR A 26 1.52 -2.14 -10.43
N ARG A 27 2.73 -1.63 -10.63
CA ARG A 27 2.98 -0.41 -11.40
C ARG A 27 4.10 -0.66 -12.40
N PRO A 28 3.78 -1.10 -13.64
CA PRO A 28 4.79 -1.24 -14.67
C PRO A 28 5.34 0.13 -15.08
N VAL A 29 6.63 0.18 -15.35
CA VAL A 29 7.31 1.39 -15.82
C VAL A 29 8.11 1.08 -17.08
N LEU A 30 8.28 2.08 -17.93
CA LEU A 30 9.16 2.02 -19.09
C LEU A 30 10.46 2.72 -18.75
N THR A 31 11.56 2.00 -18.83
CA THR A 31 12.90 2.52 -18.62
C THR A 31 13.67 2.43 -19.91
N GLN A 32 14.30 3.52 -20.32
CA GLN A 32 15.19 3.58 -21.48
C GLN A 32 16.63 3.84 -21.04
N LEU A 33 17.55 3.01 -21.49
CA LEU A 33 18.97 3.26 -21.36
C LEU A 33 19.45 4.10 -22.55
N VAL A 34 20.27 5.08 -22.27
CA VAL A 34 20.94 5.91 -23.29
C VAL A 34 22.44 5.86 -23.08
N SER A 35 23.19 5.89 -24.19
CA SER A 35 24.66 5.98 -24.15
C SER A 35 25.10 7.27 -23.49
N THR A 36 26.19 7.19 -22.77
CA THR A 36 26.85 8.31 -22.09
C THR A 36 27.99 8.90 -22.94
N GLU A 37 28.09 8.51 -24.20
CA GLU A 37 29.12 9.04 -25.11
C GLU A 37 29.11 10.58 -25.13
N GLY A 38 30.22 11.18 -24.78
CA GLY A 38 30.37 12.63 -24.65
C GLY A 38 29.98 13.21 -23.27
N LEU A 39 29.59 12.39 -22.30
CA LEU A 39 29.37 12.80 -20.93
C LEU A 39 30.60 12.46 -20.05
N ASP A 40 30.83 13.29 -19.03
CA ASP A 40 31.84 13.02 -17.99
C ASP A 40 31.30 12.08 -16.93
N THR A 41 31.36 10.78 -17.19
CA THR A 41 30.89 9.71 -16.29
C THR A 41 31.66 8.42 -16.55
N GLU A 42 31.75 7.57 -15.54
CA GLU A 42 32.35 6.23 -15.59
C GLU A 42 31.41 5.15 -16.17
N PHE A 43 30.15 5.49 -16.41
CA PHE A 43 29.13 4.51 -16.89
C PHE A 43 29.00 4.66 -18.43
N ASP A 44 28.87 3.51 -19.11
CA ASP A 44 28.63 3.49 -20.57
C ASP A 44 27.15 3.83 -20.90
N TYR A 45 26.24 3.56 -19.97
CA TYR A 45 24.80 3.80 -20.12
C TYR A 45 24.20 4.36 -18.85
N ILE A 46 23.24 5.25 -18.99
CA ILE A 46 22.42 5.78 -17.89
C ILE A 46 20.94 5.69 -18.24
N ILE A 47 20.10 5.76 -17.22
CA ILE A 47 18.65 5.88 -17.41
C ILE A 47 18.36 7.29 -17.94
N ASN A 48 17.63 7.38 -19.04
CA ASN A 48 17.17 8.65 -19.61
C ASN A 48 16.06 9.25 -18.74
N GLY A 49 16.40 9.79 -17.60
CA GLY A 49 15.66 10.68 -16.67
C GLY A 49 14.12 10.59 -16.57
N LYS A 50 13.44 9.82 -17.42
CA LYS A 50 12.00 9.66 -17.46
C LYS A 50 11.64 8.18 -17.33
N VAL A 51 11.31 7.79 -16.12
CA VAL A 51 10.58 6.57 -15.88
C VAL A 51 9.10 6.88 -16.11
N ALA A 52 8.55 6.40 -17.21
CA ALA A 52 7.14 6.61 -17.52
C ALA A 52 6.33 5.43 -17.00
N THR A 53 5.20 5.69 -16.34
CA THR A 53 4.19 4.66 -16.07
C THR A 53 3.58 4.22 -17.40
N VAL A 54 3.54 2.91 -17.64
CA VAL A 54 2.96 2.37 -18.88
C VAL A 54 1.45 2.38 -18.75
N ALA A 55 0.79 3.17 -19.61
CA ALA A 55 -0.64 3.17 -19.73
C ALA A 55 -1.10 2.08 -20.69
N GLY A 56 -2.23 1.44 -20.36
CA GLY A 56 -2.98 0.56 -21.23
C GLY A 56 -3.94 1.31 -22.14
N PRO A 57 -4.89 0.59 -22.77
CA PRO A 57 -5.92 1.19 -23.59
C PRO A 57 -6.69 2.30 -22.84
N GLU A 58 -7.02 3.37 -23.55
CA GLU A 58 -7.78 4.52 -23.01
C GLU A 58 -7.16 5.19 -21.77
N GLY A 59 -5.84 5.00 -21.55
CA GLY A 59 -5.13 5.56 -20.41
C GLY A 59 -5.42 4.85 -19.07
N LEU A 60 -6.09 3.71 -19.08
CA LEU A 60 -6.21 2.84 -17.91
C LEU A 60 -4.88 2.12 -17.65
N PRO A 61 -4.66 1.58 -16.44
CA PRO A 61 -3.48 0.78 -16.16
C PRO A 61 -3.36 -0.43 -17.09
N LEU A 62 -2.15 -0.73 -17.56
CA LEU A 62 -1.90 -1.85 -18.47
C LEU A 62 -2.24 -3.22 -17.86
N MET A 63 -2.03 -3.36 -16.57
CA MET A 63 -2.24 -4.61 -15.84
C MET A 63 -3.68 -4.69 -15.31
N LYS A 64 -4.16 -5.89 -15.08
CA LYS A 64 -5.47 -6.11 -14.43
C LYS A 64 -5.41 -5.77 -12.93
N PRO A 65 -6.51 -5.28 -12.34
CA PRO A 65 -6.60 -5.08 -10.89
C PRO A 65 -6.52 -6.43 -10.12
N PRO A 66 -6.26 -6.40 -8.80
CA PRO A 66 -6.04 -5.20 -7.99
C PRO A 66 -4.67 -4.55 -8.24
N TYR A 67 -4.66 -3.22 -8.42
CA TYR A 67 -3.44 -2.45 -8.64
C TYR A 67 -2.62 -2.29 -7.37
N GLY A 68 -3.30 -2.09 -6.24
CA GLY A 68 -2.74 -2.12 -4.90
C GLY A 68 -3.50 -3.10 -4.04
N ARG A 69 -2.80 -3.85 -3.19
CA ARG A 69 -3.38 -4.96 -2.42
C ARG A 69 -2.64 -5.22 -1.14
N VAL A 70 -3.31 -5.93 -0.25
CA VAL A 70 -2.67 -6.65 0.86
C VAL A 70 -2.86 -8.15 0.59
N SER A 71 -1.78 -8.90 0.71
CA SER A 71 -1.76 -10.35 0.53
C SER A 71 -1.41 -11.02 1.85
N ALA A 72 -2.18 -12.02 2.27
CA ALA A 72 -1.82 -12.91 3.36
C ALA A 72 -1.24 -14.20 2.77
N ILE A 73 0.00 -14.50 3.12
CA ILE A 73 0.74 -15.66 2.60
C ILE A 73 1.05 -16.60 3.76
N ASN A 74 0.65 -17.85 3.63
CA ASN A 74 0.98 -18.89 4.57
C ASN A 74 2.42 -19.37 4.34
N LEU A 75 3.31 -19.11 5.29
CA LEU A 75 4.72 -19.46 5.15
C LEU A 75 5.02 -20.96 5.32
N ASN A 76 4.04 -21.77 5.75
CA ASN A 76 4.22 -23.21 5.84
C ASN A 76 4.15 -23.89 4.47
N ASN A 77 3.37 -23.31 3.52
CA ASN A 77 3.16 -23.90 2.19
C ASN A 77 3.44 -22.93 1.04
N GLY A 78 3.60 -21.62 1.32
CA GLY A 78 3.84 -20.57 0.31
C GLY A 78 2.58 -20.14 -0.46
N GLU A 79 1.39 -20.54 -0.02
CA GLU A 79 0.13 -20.21 -0.69
C GLU A 79 -0.52 -18.95 -0.12
N TYR A 80 -1.36 -18.32 -0.95
CA TYR A 80 -2.18 -17.20 -0.51
C TYR A 80 -3.38 -17.71 0.30
N GLU A 81 -3.55 -17.22 1.53
CA GLU A 81 -4.80 -17.40 2.27
C GLU A 81 -5.88 -16.45 1.73
N TRP A 82 -5.51 -15.20 1.49
CA TRP A 82 -6.36 -14.21 0.86
C TRP A 82 -5.55 -13.08 0.22
N VAL A 83 -6.19 -12.38 -0.73
CA VAL A 83 -5.69 -11.15 -1.36
C VAL A 83 -6.85 -10.16 -1.45
N VAL A 84 -6.71 -9.00 -0.85
CA VAL A 84 -7.73 -7.94 -0.88
C VAL A 84 -7.17 -6.65 -1.47
N PRO A 85 -7.96 -5.88 -2.25
CA PRO A 85 -7.58 -4.54 -2.67
C PRO A 85 -7.39 -3.61 -1.46
N ASN A 86 -6.35 -2.78 -1.49
CA ASN A 86 -6.08 -1.81 -0.43
C ASN A 86 -6.76 -0.45 -0.69
N GLY A 87 -8.04 -0.45 -1.05
CA GLY A 87 -8.81 0.75 -1.31
C GLY A 87 -9.55 0.71 -2.63
N THR A 88 -10.30 1.77 -2.93
CA THR A 88 -11.13 1.88 -4.13
C THR A 88 -10.31 2.18 -5.38
N GLY A 89 -9.21 2.93 -5.22
CA GLY A 89 -8.34 3.34 -6.31
C GLY A 89 -9.08 4.12 -7.40
N ILE A 90 -8.83 3.77 -8.64
CA ILE A 90 -9.44 4.44 -9.81
C ILE A 90 -10.82 3.88 -10.20
N ARG A 91 -11.51 3.16 -9.29
CA ARG A 91 -12.81 2.53 -9.56
C ARG A 91 -13.80 3.50 -10.24
N GLN A 92 -13.96 4.72 -9.67
CA GLN A 92 -14.89 5.69 -10.21
C GLN A 92 -14.50 6.13 -11.63
N ASN A 93 -13.23 6.32 -11.92
CA ASN A 93 -12.74 6.64 -13.26
C ASN A 93 -13.07 5.55 -14.29
N ILE A 94 -13.07 4.29 -13.90
CA ILE A 94 -13.46 3.15 -14.75
C ILE A 94 -14.96 3.21 -15.05
N ILE A 95 -15.79 3.45 -14.04
CA ILE A 95 -17.25 3.57 -14.17
C ILE A 95 -17.61 4.77 -15.07
N ASP A 96 -16.98 5.92 -14.87
CA ASP A 96 -17.23 7.15 -15.63
C ASP A 96 -16.89 7.01 -17.14
N ARG A 97 -16.05 6.03 -17.49
CA ARG A 97 -15.74 5.66 -18.88
C ARG A 97 -16.75 4.70 -19.51
N GLY A 98 -17.81 4.34 -18.78
CA GLY A 98 -18.88 3.47 -19.25
C GLY A 98 -18.60 1.97 -19.08
N TYR A 99 -17.54 1.60 -18.37
CA TYR A 99 -17.31 0.20 -18.02
C TYR A 99 -18.17 -0.24 -16.84
N SER A 100 -18.41 -1.55 -16.73
CA SER A 100 -19.07 -2.12 -15.56
C SER A 100 -18.24 -1.88 -14.29
N ASP A 101 -18.92 -1.75 -13.17
CA ASP A 101 -18.28 -1.56 -11.88
C ASP A 101 -17.33 -2.74 -11.54
N PRO A 102 -16.02 -2.51 -11.43
CA PRO A 102 -15.06 -3.56 -11.12
C PRO A 102 -14.97 -3.87 -9.61
N GLY A 103 -15.71 -3.14 -8.76
CA GLY A 103 -15.46 -3.10 -7.32
C GLY A 103 -14.17 -2.35 -6.94
N PRO A 104 -13.68 -2.48 -5.72
CA PRO A 104 -12.41 -1.89 -5.30
C PRO A 104 -11.25 -2.44 -6.14
N VAL A 105 -10.40 -1.55 -6.66
CA VAL A 105 -9.27 -1.93 -7.54
C VAL A 105 -7.90 -1.68 -6.91
N GLY A 106 -7.88 -1.12 -5.70
CA GLY A 106 -6.67 -0.82 -4.94
C GLY A 106 -5.92 0.41 -5.41
N VAL A 107 -5.30 1.10 -4.47
CA VAL A 107 -4.46 2.29 -4.73
C VAL A 107 -3.01 1.88 -4.96
N MET A 108 -2.35 2.50 -5.94
CA MET A 108 -0.93 2.31 -6.23
C MET A 108 -0.10 3.28 -5.39
N THR A 109 -0.15 3.13 -4.07
CA THR A 109 0.58 3.96 -3.11
C THR A 109 1.15 3.11 -1.98
N PHE A 110 2.02 3.71 -1.18
CA PHE A 110 2.53 3.08 0.03
C PHE A 110 1.41 2.75 0.99
N VAL A 111 1.45 1.54 1.52
CA VAL A 111 0.54 1.06 2.56
C VAL A 111 1.38 0.56 3.72
N ASN A 112 1.10 1.07 4.89
CA ASN A 112 1.77 0.65 6.12
C ASN A 112 0.87 -0.29 6.89
N VAL A 113 1.44 -1.34 7.45
CA VAL A 113 0.69 -2.36 8.18
C VAL A 113 1.16 -2.47 9.63
N LEU A 114 0.21 -2.77 10.51
CA LEU A 114 0.45 -3.13 11.91
C LEU A 114 -0.40 -4.35 12.24
N LEU A 115 0.23 -5.42 12.70
CA LEU A 115 -0.47 -6.60 13.17
C LEU A 115 -0.60 -6.58 14.69
N THR A 116 -1.79 -6.90 15.17
CA THR A 116 -2.06 -7.22 16.57
C THR A 116 -2.51 -8.68 16.69
N LYS A 117 -2.84 -9.12 17.89
CA LYS A 117 -3.28 -10.50 18.11
C LYS A 117 -4.52 -10.88 17.26
N SER A 118 -5.44 -9.97 17.04
CA SER A 118 -6.73 -10.24 16.37
C SER A 118 -6.92 -9.45 15.07
N LEU A 119 -6.27 -8.33 14.90
CA LEU A 119 -6.53 -7.39 13.81
C LEU A 119 -5.27 -7.07 13.02
N LEU A 120 -5.45 -6.84 11.73
CA LEU A 120 -4.48 -6.22 10.85
C LEU A 120 -4.92 -4.77 10.57
N PHE A 121 -4.07 -3.81 10.93
CA PHE A 121 -4.32 -2.40 10.60
C PHE A 121 -3.56 -2.03 9.34
N THR A 122 -4.21 -1.29 8.45
CA THR A 122 -3.59 -0.72 7.24
C THR A 122 -3.79 0.79 7.22
N ALA A 123 -2.70 1.53 7.06
CA ALA A 123 -2.74 2.98 6.91
C ALA A 123 -2.53 3.33 5.44
N ILE A 124 -3.52 3.97 4.82
CA ILE A 124 -3.54 4.26 3.38
C ILE A 124 -4.05 5.67 3.10
N THR A 125 -3.81 6.14 1.88
CA THR A 125 -4.49 7.29 1.30
C THR A 125 -5.21 6.84 0.04
N ASP A 126 -6.54 6.91 0.04
CA ASP A 126 -7.42 6.57 -1.08
C ASP A 126 -8.43 7.74 -1.30
N GLY A 127 -7.89 8.87 -1.79
CA GLY A 127 -8.61 10.14 -1.78
C GLY A 127 -8.57 10.81 -0.40
N THR A 128 -8.99 10.09 0.65
CA THR A 128 -8.93 10.51 2.05
C THR A 128 -7.92 9.64 2.81
N PRO A 129 -7.09 10.20 3.70
CA PRO A 129 -6.22 9.42 4.58
C PRO A 129 -7.02 8.59 5.57
N MET A 130 -6.76 7.29 5.64
CA MET A 130 -7.53 6.33 6.44
C MET A 130 -6.62 5.39 7.22
N LEU A 131 -7.04 5.03 8.42
CA LEU A 131 -6.60 3.84 9.14
C LEU A 131 -7.74 2.83 9.12
N LYS A 132 -7.49 1.65 8.56
CA LYS A 132 -8.47 0.56 8.47
C LYS A 132 -8.08 -0.56 9.42
N ALA A 133 -9.07 -1.14 10.08
CA ALA A 133 -8.93 -2.38 10.84
C ALA A 133 -9.54 -3.53 10.05
N LEU A 134 -8.74 -4.53 9.75
CA LEU A 134 -9.14 -5.72 9.01
C LEU A 134 -9.16 -6.94 9.93
N ASP A 135 -10.09 -7.84 9.68
CA ASP A 135 -9.99 -9.21 10.18
C ASP A 135 -8.75 -9.87 9.57
N LYS A 136 -7.81 -10.31 10.40
CA LYS A 136 -6.56 -10.88 9.90
C LYS A 136 -6.74 -12.23 9.20
N ALA A 137 -7.82 -12.96 9.50
CA ALA A 137 -8.08 -14.27 8.91
C ALA A 137 -8.71 -14.18 7.51
N THR A 138 -9.48 -13.12 7.23
CA THR A 138 -10.26 -13.00 5.99
C THR A 138 -9.85 -11.81 5.11
N GLY A 139 -9.18 -10.80 5.69
CA GLY A 139 -8.89 -9.52 5.02
C GLY A 139 -10.11 -8.59 4.95
N GLU A 140 -11.25 -8.94 5.54
CA GLU A 140 -12.44 -8.11 5.57
C GLU A 140 -12.19 -6.83 6.39
N THR A 141 -12.61 -5.68 5.86
CA THR A 141 -12.54 -4.42 6.58
C THR A 141 -13.66 -4.35 7.62
N LEU A 142 -13.29 -4.32 8.91
CA LEU A 142 -14.20 -4.26 10.03
C LEU A 142 -14.52 -2.82 10.45
N HIS A 143 -13.55 -1.91 10.33
CA HIS A 143 -13.69 -0.51 10.72
C HIS A 143 -12.72 0.39 9.97
N GLU A 144 -13.12 1.65 9.79
CA GLU A 144 -12.31 2.67 9.13
C GLU A 144 -12.35 3.96 9.96
N ILE A 145 -11.20 4.61 10.10
CA ILE A 145 -11.03 5.89 10.80
C ILE A 145 -10.33 6.85 9.84
N GLU A 146 -10.95 8.00 9.58
CA GLU A 146 -10.31 9.09 8.85
C GLU A 146 -9.19 9.70 9.68
N LEU A 147 -8.03 9.87 9.04
CA LEU A 147 -6.87 10.52 9.65
C LEU A 147 -6.82 12.00 9.24
N PRO A 148 -6.37 12.91 10.09
CA PRO A 148 -6.27 14.34 9.77
C PRO A 148 -5.16 14.66 8.77
N GLY A 149 -4.37 13.68 8.33
CA GLY A 149 -3.30 13.85 7.36
C GLY A 149 -2.80 12.53 6.79
N ILE A 150 -2.01 12.62 5.70
CA ILE A 150 -1.45 11.46 5.01
C ILE A 150 -0.55 10.67 5.95
N PRO A 151 -0.77 9.36 6.13
CA PRO A 151 0.09 8.51 6.95
C PRO A 151 1.52 8.44 6.39
N GLN A 152 2.52 8.66 7.23
CA GLN A 152 3.93 8.78 6.85
C GLN A 152 4.81 7.62 7.33
N GLY A 153 4.25 6.63 7.97
CA GLY A 153 5.00 5.48 8.46
C GLY A 153 4.10 4.39 9.00
N ALA A 154 4.70 3.27 9.40
CA ALA A 154 3.96 2.18 10.00
C ALA A 154 3.34 2.60 11.33
N PRO A 155 2.07 2.28 11.58
CA PRO A 155 1.48 2.44 12.89
C PRO A 155 2.25 1.60 13.93
N MET A 156 2.30 2.06 15.16
CA MET A 156 2.83 1.27 16.27
C MET A 156 1.75 1.08 17.34
N SER A 157 1.81 -0.05 18.06
CA SER A 157 0.93 -0.30 19.20
C SER A 157 1.73 -0.41 20.49
N TYR A 158 1.20 0.15 21.56
CA TYR A 158 1.78 0.06 22.89
C TYR A 158 0.69 0.06 23.96
N MET A 159 1.06 -0.27 25.19
CA MET A 159 0.15 -0.29 26.33
C MET A 159 0.65 0.63 27.46
N ILE A 160 -0.28 1.37 28.05
CA ILE A 160 -0.05 2.14 29.26
C ILE A 160 -1.22 1.83 30.23
N ASP A 161 -0.91 1.41 31.45
CA ASP A 161 -1.89 1.09 32.51
C ASP A 161 -3.01 0.16 32.06
N GLY A 162 -2.66 -0.86 31.25
CA GLY A 162 -3.62 -1.85 30.73
C GLY A 162 -4.47 -1.37 29.56
N LYS A 163 -4.30 -0.14 29.10
CA LYS A 163 -4.98 0.42 27.92
C LYS A 163 -4.07 0.38 26.69
N GLN A 164 -4.61 -0.17 25.59
CA GLN A 164 -3.89 -0.21 24.31
C GLN A 164 -4.05 1.10 23.55
N TYR A 165 -2.95 1.53 22.95
CA TYR A 165 -2.86 2.69 22.07
C TYR A 165 -2.30 2.28 20.72
N ILE A 166 -2.73 2.96 19.66
CA ILE A 166 -2.16 2.88 18.32
C ILE A 166 -1.74 4.29 17.93
N SER A 167 -0.46 4.47 17.63
CA SER A 167 0.06 5.76 17.19
C SER A 167 0.59 5.68 15.76
N ILE A 168 0.35 6.73 14.99
CA ILE A 168 0.81 6.86 13.61
C ILE A 168 1.22 8.30 13.32
N ALA A 169 2.34 8.48 12.64
CA ALA A 169 2.73 9.77 12.09
C ALA A 169 1.88 10.10 10.86
N ALA A 170 1.38 11.32 10.79
CA ALA A 170 0.57 11.81 9.67
C ALA A 170 0.88 13.26 9.33
N GLY A 171 0.54 13.66 8.10
CA GLY A 171 0.85 14.98 7.57
C GLY A 171 2.27 15.09 7.04
N GLY A 172 2.76 16.32 6.90
CA GLY A 172 4.13 16.59 6.43
C GLY A 172 4.51 18.05 6.62
N GLY A 173 5.82 18.33 6.70
CA GLY A 173 6.31 19.68 6.91
C GLY A 173 5.79 20.29 8.22
N ALA A 174 5.20 21.47 8.15
CA ALA A 174 4.66 22.18 9.30
C ALA A 174 3.40 21.53 9.91
N ASP A 175 2.69 20.70 9.14
CA ASP A 175 1.46 20.02 9.56
C ASP A 175 1.70 18.58 10.04
N ALA A 176 2.97 18.19 10.21
CA ALA A 176 3.32 16.87 10.72
C ALA A 176 2.82 16.70 12.18
N SER A 177 2.16 15.59 12.43
CA SER A 177 1.60 15.26 13.74
C SER A 177 1.74 13.78 14.06
N LEU A 178 1.78 13.46 15.35
CA LEU A 178 1.65 12.09 15.85
C LEU A 178 0.23 11.91 16.37
N ILE A 179 -0.53 11.07 15.68
CA ILE A 179 -1.92 10.77 16.04
C ILE A 179 -1.90 9.52 16.91
N THR A 180 -2.60 9.60 18.04
CA THR A 180 -2.75 8.45 18.95
C THR A 180 -4.22 8.14 19.15
N LEU A 181 -4.57 6.90 18.87
CA LEU A 181 -5.90 6.33 19.01
C LEU A 181 -5.92 5.35 20.19
N ALA A 182 -7.04 5.29 20.89
CA ALA A 182 -7.29 4.33 21.95
C ALA A 182 -8.76 3.92 21.94
N LEU A 183 -9.04 2.72 22.43
CA LEU A 183 -10.41 2.35 22.72
C LEU A 183 -10.92 3.20 23.90
N PRO A 184 -12.22 3.54 23.90
CA PRO A 184 -12.85 4.32 24.97
C PRO A 184 -12.71 3.68 26.34
#